data_baf316a8e769193c54c0f26d9f8a34d4
#
_entry.id   baf316a8e769193c54c0f26d9f8a34d4
#
_cell.length_a   1.000
_cell.length_b   1.000
_cell.length_c   1.000
_cell.angle_alpha   90.00
_cell.angle_beta   90.00
_cell.angle_gamma   90.00
#
_symmetry.space_group_name_H-M   'P 1'
#
loop_
_entity.id
_entity.type
_entity.pdbx_description
1 polymer ?
#
loop_
_entity_poly.entity_id
_entity_poly.type
_entity_poly.pdbx_seq_one_letter_code
_entity_poly.pdbx_strand_id
1 'polypeptide(L)'
;PATSGSVAVCGRGVLGADADELARAGLCTVPEGRGVFPNLSVAENLWMATHTGTSRKEVEAIAYERFPRLGERRSQTAGTLSGGEQQMLAMARAMATDPALLILDELSMGLAPLVVHELYEQVAAIAATGISILVVEQFAHEVLGVADTAAIMLHGRIATVGAPTAIAAELETAYLSGAMAEPSP
;
A
#
# COMPACT_ATOMS: atom_id res chain seq x y z
N PRO A 1 -15.84 -3.35 -13.60
CA PRO A 1 -17.01 -3.45 -12.72
C PRO A 1 -17.19 -4.90 -12.29
N ALA A 2 -17.60 -5.14 -11.03
CA ALA A 2 -17.92 -6.47 -10.55
C ALA A 2 -19.12 -7.03 -11.30
N THR A 3 -19.09 -8.33 -11.64
CA THR A 3 -20.15 -9.00 -12.38
C THR A 3 -21.33 -9.35 -11.47
N SER A 4 -21.07 -9.57 -10.18
CA SER A 4 -22.07 -9.90 -9.17
C SER A 4 -21.50 -9.67 -7.76
N GLY A 5 -22.36 -9.73 -6.75
CA GLY A 5 -21.98 -9.60 -5.35
C GLY A 5 -22.11 -8.17 -4.82
N SER A 6 -21.59 -7.91 -3.63
CA SER A 6 -21.56 -6.60 -2.99
C SER A 6 -20.20 -6.34 -2.34
N VAL A 7 -19.79 -5.07 -2.34
CA VAL A 7 -18.61 -4.61 -1.61
C VAL A 7 -19.05 -3.49 -0.68
N ALA A 8 -18.65 -3.57 0.58
CA ALA A 8 -18.94 -2.53 1.57
C ALA A 8 -17.65 -2.16 2.31
N VAL A 9 -17.46 -0.87 2.56
CA VAL A 9 -16.40 -0.31 3.40
C VAL A 9 -17.07 0.47 4.54
N CYS A 10 -16.70 0.16 5.77
CA CYS A 10 -17.34 0.75 6.97
C CYS A 10 -18.87 0.70 6.94
N GLY A 11 -19.45 -0.42 6.44
CA GLY A 11 -20.90 -0.64 6.34
C GLY A 11 -21.59 0.10 5.18
N ARG A 12 -20.86 0.87 4.37
CA ARG A 12 -21.40 1.54 3.17
C ARG A 12 -21.10 0.72 1.93
N GLY A 13 -22.12 0.45 1.11
CA GLY A 13 -21.92 -0.18 -0.19
C GLY A 13 -21.12 0.73 -1.12
N VAL A 14 -20.04 0.18 -1.70
CA VAL A 14 -19.13 0.94 -2.58
C VAL A 14 -19.11 0.39 -4.00
N LEU A 15 -19.95 -0.61 -4.30
CA LEU A 15 -20.04 -1.18 -5.64
C LEU A 15 -20.61 -0.16 -6.61
N GLY A 16 -19.82 0.17 -7.64
CA GLY A 16 -20.20 1.17 -8.65
C GLY A 16 -19.91 2.62 -8.25
N ALA A 17 -19.33 2.85 -7.06
CA ALA A 17 -18.84 4.18 -6.69
C ALA A 17 -17.64 4.59 -7.56
N ASP A 18 -17.58 5.87 -7.93
CA ASP A 18 -16.45 6.42 -8.66
C ASP A 18 -15.23 6.56 -7.72
N ALA A 19 -14.00 6.56 -8.30
CA ALA A 19 -12.76 6.67 -7.54
C ALA A 19 -12.73 7.93 -6.64
N ASP A 20 -13.32 9.02 -7.09
CA ASP A 20 -13.44 10.28 -6.37
C ASP A 20 -14.40 10.17 -5.16
N GLU A 21 -15.49 9.42 -5.29
CA GLU A 21 -16.41 9.13 -4.18
C GLU A 21 -15.71 8.26 -3.11
N LEU A 22 -14.93 7.25 -3.54
CA LEU A 22 -14.16 6.40 -2.65
C LEU A 22 -13.09 7.20 -1.90
N ALA A 23 -12.37 8.07 -2.61
CA ALA A 23 -11.37 8.95 -2.01
C ALA A 23 -11.99 9.87 -0.96
N ARG A 24 -13.14 10.49 -1.23
CA ARG A 24 -13.88 11.31 -0.26
C ARG A 24 -14.42 10.50 0.92
N ALA A 25 -14.66 9.21 0.73
CA ALA A 25 -15.06 8.30 1.80
C ALA A 25 -13.86 7.84 2.66
N GLY A 26 -12.64 8.35 2.40
CA GLY A 26 -11.43 8.01 3.14
C GLY A 26 -10.75 6.73 2.66
N LEU A 27 -11.04 6.24 1.45
CA LEU A 27 -10.35 5.10 0.87
C LEU A 27 -9.24 5.61 -0.05
N CYS A 28 -7.99 5.25 0.25
CA CYS A 28 -6.84 5.60 -0.58
C CYS A 28 -6.11 4.34 -1.03
N THR A 29 -5.67 4.34 -2.30
CA THR A 29 -4.92 3.22 -2.87
C THR A 29 -3.56 3.69 -3.34
N VAL A 30 -2.52 2.95 -2.95
CA VAL A 30 -1.19 2.99 -3.58
C VAL A 30 -1.16 1.81 -4.55
N PRO A 31 -1.29 2.06 -5.86
CA PRO A 31 -1.33 1.00 -6.86
C PRO A 31 0.06 0.44 -7.14
N GLU A 32 0.12 -0.74 -7.71
CA GLU A 32 1.30 -1.27 -8.37
C GLU A 32 1.97 -0.22 -9.28
N GLY A 33 3.29 -0.24 -9.39
CA GLY A 33 4.03 0.69 -10.24
C GLY A 33 4.36 2.03 -9.59
N ARG A 34 4.33 2.08 -8.25
CA ARG A 34 4.83 3.18 -7.38
C ARG A 34 3.98 4.43 -7.25
N GLY A 35 2.93 4.61 -8.05
CA GLY A 35 1.93 5.67 -7.88
C GLY A 35 2.46 7.12 -7.81
N VAL A 36 3.67 7.42 -8.34
CA VAL A 36 4.27 8.75 -8.36
C VAL A 36 4.19 9.39 -9.74
N PHE A 37 4.21 10.72 -9.77
CA PHE A 37 4.38 11.47 -11.02
C PHE A 37 5.88 11.65 -11.29
N PRO A 38 6.48 10.89 -12.21
CA PRO A 38 7.94 10.81 -12.34
C PRO A 38 8.60 12.11 -12.81
N ASN A 39 7.86 12.96 -13.51
CA ASN A 39 8.35 14.24 -14.04
C ASN A 39 8.19 15.41 -13.06
N LEU A 40 7.53 15.20 -11.92
CA LEU A 40 7.39 16.19 -10.87
C LEU A 40 8.46 15.97 -9.79
N SER A 41 8.83 17.04 -9.09
CA SER A 41 9.67 16.95 -7.88
C SER A 41 8.94 16.23 -6.76
N VAL A 42 9.67 15.83 -5.71
CA VAL A 42 9.09 15.27 -4.48
C VAL A 42 8.03 16.21 -3.90
N ALA A 43 8.34 17.50 -3.74
CA ALA A 43 7.40 18.48 -3.20
C ALA A 43 6.15 18.62 -4.07
N GLU A 44 6.29 18.70 -5.40
CA GLU A 44 5.16 18.79 -6.32
C GLU A 44 4.28 17.53 -6.30
N ASN A 45 4.89 16.35 -6.16
CA ASN A 45 4.14 15.11 -5.95
C ASN A 45 3.28 15.17 -4.69
N LEU A 46 3.83 15.66 -3.59
CA LEU A 46 3.10 15.83 -2.33
C LEU A 46 1.96 16.86 -2.47
N TRP A 47 2.19 17.96 -3.18
CA TRP A 47 1.15 18.98 -3.39
C TRP A 47 -0.06 18.48 -4.18
N MET A 48 0.07 17.38 -4.93
CA MET A 48 -1.10 16.75 -5.57
C MET A 48 -2.14 16.25 -4.55
N ALA A 49 -1.75 16.02 -3.27
CA ALA A 49 -2.67 15.65 -2.21
C ALA A 49 -3.47 16.84 -1.62
N THR A 50 -3.15 18.09 -2.00
CA THR A 50 -3.84 19.29 -1.46
C THR A 50 -5.28 19.46 -1.98
N HIS A 51 -5.73 18.63 -2.93
CA HIS A 51 -7.11 18.61 -3.40
C HIS A 51 -8.13 18.27 -2.29
N THR A 52 -7.68 17.67 -1.19
CA THR A 52 -8.50 17.37 0.00
C THR A 52 -8.77 18.60 0.88
N GLY A 53 -8.15 19.75 0.56
CA GLY A 53 -8.26 20.98 1.35
C GLY A 53 -7.11 21.22 2.33
N THR A 54 -6.21 20.23 2.51
CA THR A 54 -5.00 20.34 3.33
C THR A 54 -4.00 21.29 2.67
N SER A 55 -3.37 22.17 3.44
CA SER A 55 -2.39 23.10 2.90
C SER A 55 -1.09 22.40 2.48
N ARG A 56 -0.35 22.99 1.51
CA ARG A 56 0.96 22.45 1.08
C ARG A 56 1.92 22.26 2.25
N LYS A 57 1.93 23.19 3.19
CA LYS A 57 2.80 23.15 4.37
C LYS A 57 2.47 21.97 5.28
N GLU A 58 1.19 21.68 5.49
CA GLU A 58 0.74 20.54 6.29
C GLU A 58 1.06 19.21 5.60
N VAL A 59 0.78 19.10 4.30
CA VAL A 59 1.12 17.91 3.51
C VAL A 59 2.62 17.61 3.57
N GLU A 60 3.48 18.64 3.39
CA GLU A 60 4.92 18.48 3.51
C GLU A 60 5.35 18.11 4.94
N ALA A 61 4.73 18.70 5.96
CA ALA A 61 5.06 18.41 7.36
C ALA A 61 4.78 16.92 7.68
N ILE A 62 3.59 16.43 7.36
CA ILE A 62 3.20 15.01 7.55
C ILE A 62 4.17 14.08 6.82
N ALA A 63 4.47 14.40 5.56
CA ALA A 63 5.32 13.57 4.71
C ALA A 63 6.76 13.51 5.23
N TYR A 64 7.36 14.66 5.58
CA TYR A 64 8.77 14.73 5.99
C TYR A 64 9.01 14.29 7.43
N GLU A 65 8.00 14.39 8.29
CA GLU A 65 8.05 13.79 9.63
C GLU A 65 8.14 12.26 9.54
N ARG A 66 7.32 11.65 8.68
CA ARG A 66 7.27 10.19 8.50
C ARG A 66 8.44 9.68 7.66
N PHE A 67 8.81 10.40 6.61
CA PHE A 67 9.85 10.03 5.65
C PHE A 67 10.89 11.16 5.51
N PRO A 68 11.82 11.33 6.47
CA PRO A 68 12.77 12.46 6.47
C PRO A 68 13.62 12.55 5.20
N ARG A 69 13.98 11.40 4.60
CA ARG A 69 14.73 11.34 3.32
C ARG A 69 14.03 12.07 2.17
N LEU A 70 12.68 12.13 2.17
CA LEU A 70 11.94 12.90 1.17
C LEU A 70 12.12 14.41 1.35
N GLY A 71 12.24 14.87 2.60
CA GLY A 71 12.53 16.26 2.92
C GLY A 71 13.90 16.74 2.42
N GLU A 72 14.93 15.88 2.54
CA GLU A 72 16.28 16.12 2.01
C GLU A 72 16.30 16.21 0.48
N ARG A 73 15.35 15.59 -0.19
CA ARG A 73 15.24 15.47 -1.66
C ARG A 73 14.04 16.23 -2.24
N ARG A 74 13.47 17.19 -1.50
CA ARG A 74 12.20 17.86 -1.87
C ARG A 74 12.17 18.46 -3.28
N SER A 75 13.31 18.92 -3.79
CA SER A 75 13.44 19.46 -5.15
C SER A 75 13.89 18.46 -6.20
N GLN A 76 14.19 17.20 -5.79
CA GLN A 76 14.61 16.16 -6.71
C GLN A 76 13.40 15.65 -7.52
N THR A 77 13.59 15.39 -8.82
CA THR A 77 12.59 14.79 -9.69
C THR A 77 12.28 13.36 -9.24
N ALA A 78 11.01 13.03 -8.99
CA ALA A 78 10.60 11.76 -8.42
C ALA A 78 11.02 10.53 -9.23
N GLY A 79 11.07 10.65 -10.56
CA GLY A 79 11.54 9.57 -11.44
C GLY A 79 13.02 9.20 -11.26
N THR A 80 13.83 10.06 -10.59
CA THR A 80 15.25 9.80 -10.31
C THR A 80 15.51 9.24 -8.91
N LEU A 81 14.47 9.09 -8.10
CA LEU A 81 14.53 8.43 -6.80
C LEU A 81 14.74 6.93 -6.95
N SER A 82 15.32 6.29 -5.93
CA SER A 82 15.32 4.82 -5.84
C SER A 82 13.89 4.27 -5.77
N GLY A 83 13.71 2.99 -6.11
CA GLY A 83 12.40 2.34 -6.05
C GLY A 83 11.73 2.48 -4.68
N GLY A 84 12.47 2.24 -3.59
CA GLY A 84 11.96 2.39 -2.23
C GLY A 84 11.57 3.82 -1.88
N GLU A 85 12.36 4.82 -2.29
CA GLU A 85 12.01 6.23 -2.09
C GLU A 85 10.75 6.63 -2.88
N GLN A 86 10.55 6.05 -4.07
CA GLN A 86 9.31 6.27 -4.83
C GLN A 86 8.10 5.65 -4.12
N GLN A 87 8.23 4.45 -3.52
CA GLN A 87 7.17 3.86 -2.69
C GLN A 87 6.88 4.70 -1.44
N MET A 88 7.93 5.16 -0.75
CA MET A 88 7.77 6.07 0.40
C MET A 88 7.04 7.37 -0.01
N LEU A 89 7.35 7.92 -1.19
CA LEU A 89 6.67 9.11 -1.72
C LEU A 89 5.20 8.83 -2.03
N ALA A 90 4.88 7.68 -2.62
CA ALA A 90 3.50 7.27 -2.88
C ALA A 90 2.70 7.10 -1.57
N MET A 91 3.30 6.45 -0.56
CA MET A 91 2.70 6.32 0.78
C MET A 91 2.52 7.69 1.45
N ALA A 92 3.52 8.58 1.40
CA ALA A 92 3.44 9.92 1.95
C ALA A 92 2.28 10.73 1.34
N ARG A 93 2.07 10.61 0.03
CA ARG A 93 0.91 11.22 -0.67
C ARG A 93 -0.42 10.65 -0.19
N ALA A 94 -0.50 9.34 -0.05
CA ALA A 94 -1.69 8.67 0.46
C ALA A 94 -2.01 9.11 1.89
N MET A 95 -1.02 9.16 2.76
CA MET A 95 -1.15 9.61 4.15
C MET A 95 -1.63 11.06 4.28
N ALA A 96 -1.19 11.93 3.38
CA ALA A 96 -1.59 13.35 3.37
C ALA A 96 -3.09 13.56 3.08
N THR A 97 -3.81 12.54 2.64
CA THR A 97 -5.27 12.57 2.44
C THR A 97 -6.07 12.17 3.69
N ASP A 98 -5.41 11.85 4.81
CA ASP A 98 -5.99 11.35 6.06
C ASP A 98 -6.95 10.16 5.82
N PRO A 99 -6.45 9.03 5.27
CA PRO A 99 -7.30 7.93 4.87
C PRO A 99 -7.79 7.13 6.09
N ALA A 100 -9.06 6.69 6.06
CA ALA A 100 -9.59 5.69 6.99
C ALA A 100 -9.16 4.26 6.62
N LEU A 101 -8.99 4.00 5.31
CA LEU A 101 -8.50 2.73 4.76
C LEU A 101 -7.45 3.01 3.69
N LEU A 102 -6.25 2.47 3.88
CA LEU A 102 -5.16 2.49 2.93
C LEU A 102 -5.02 1.11 2.27
N ILE A 103 -5.09 1.05 0.95
CA ILE A 103 -4.86 -0.18 0.18
C ILE A 103 -3.48 -0.07 -0.47
N LEU A 104 -2.64 -1.07 -0.23
CA LEU A 104 -1.28 -1.18 -0.77
C LEU A 104 -1.23 -2.41 -1.70
N ASP A 105 -0.97 -2.17 -2.97
CA ASP A 105 -0.96 -3.20 -4.00
C ASP A 105 0.46 -3.42 -4.51
N GLU A 106 1.01 -4.62 -4.28
CA GLU A 106 2.36 -5.05 -4.66
C GLU A 106 3.46 -4.04 -4.30
N LEU A 107 3.44 -3.57 -3.05
CA LEU A 107 4.33 -2.52 -2.54
C LEU A 107 5.82 -2.92 -2.62
N SER A 108 6.11 -4.23 -2.45
CA SER A 108 7.48 -4.77 -2.41
C SER A 108 8.07 -5.08 -3.79
N MET A 109 7.27 -5.04 -4.86
CA MET A 109 7.69 -5.51 -6.17
C MET A 109 8.92 -4.76 -6.71
N GLY A 110 9.96 -5.53 -7.08
CA GLY A 110 11.19 -5.00 -7.67
C GLY A 110 12.12 -4.26 -6.70
N LEU A 111 11.89 -4.40 -5.38
CA LEU A 111 12.73 -3.82 -4.34
C LEU A 111 13.71 -4.83 -3.76
N ALA A 112 14.85 -4.35 -3.26
CA ALA A 112 15.79 -5.17 -2.52
C ALA A 112 15.20 -5.56 -1.15
N PRO A 113 15.50 -6.77 -0.60
CA PRO A 113 14.92 -7.26 0.65
C PRO A 113 15.04 -6.29 1.84
N LEU A 114 16.19 -5.63 1.99
CA LEU A 114 16.39 -4.65 3.06
C LEU A 114 15.43 -3.46 2.94
N VAL A 115 15.18 -2.99 1.70
CA VAL A 115 14.24 -1.88 1.44
C VAL A 115 12.81 -2.31 1.71
N VAL A 116 12.46 -3.56 1.38
CA VAL A 116 11.14 -4.14 1.68
C VAL A 116 10.92 -4.16 3.19
N HIS A 117 11.91 -4.62 3.96
CA HIS A 117 11.83 -4.63 5.42
C HIS A 117 11.59 -3.22 5.99
N GLU A 118 12.43 -2.23 5.62
CA GLU A 118 12.26 -0.83 6.03
C GLU A 118 10.85 -0.29 5.67
N LEU A 119 10.32 -0.68 4.52
CA LEU A 119 9.01 -0.23 4.04
C LEU A 119 7.87 -0.81 4.89
N TYR A 120 7.92 -2.10 5.26
CA TYR A 120 6.91 -2.71 6.12
C TYR A 120 7.01 -2.26 7.59
N GLU A 121 8.18 -1.86 8.07
CA GLU A 121 8.28 -1.13 9.35
C GLU A 121 7.47 0.19 9.30
N GLN A 122 7.55 0.92 8.19
CA GLN A 122 6.73 2.13 8.01
C GLN A 122 5.23 1.80 7.92
N VAL A 123 4.85 0.72 7.24
CA VAL A 123 3.45 0.26 7.18
C VAL A 123 2.93 -0.05 8.58
N ALA A 124 3.70 -0.79 9.39
CA ALA A 124 3.34 -1.08 10.79
C ALA A 124 3.20 0.21 11.63
N ALA A 125 4.12 1.15 11.47
CA ALA A 125 4.05 2.44 12.16
C ALA A 125 2.83 3.29 11.74
N ILE A 126 2.39 3.19 10.48
CA ILE A 126 1.16 3.83 9.99
C ILE A 126 -0.07 3.14 10.60
N ALA A 127 -0.12 1.80 10.60
CA ALA A 127 -1.22 1.05 11.20
C ALA A 127 -1.39 1.39 12.69
N ALA A 128 -0.29 1.56 13.42
CA ALA A 128 -0.29 1.95 14.83
C ALA A 128 -0.94 3.33 15.10
N THR A 129 -1.12 4.18 14.09
CA THR A 129 -1.86 5.46 14.21
C THR A 129 -3.38 5.28 14.14
N GLY A 130 -3.88 4.05 13.91
CA GLY A 130 -5.30 3.72 13.83
C GLY A 130 -5.86 3.65 12.40
N ILE A 131 -5.02 3.83 11.38
CA ILE A 131 -5.41 3.66 9.98
C ILE A 131 -5.53 2.17 9.67
N SER A 132 -6.66 1.76 9.09
CA SER A 132 -6.82 0.39 8.58
C SER A 132 -6.01 0.22 7.29
N ILE A 133 -5.24 -0.86 7.19
CA ILE A 133 -4.42 -1.13 6.01
C ILE A 133 -4.78 -2.49 5.42
N LEU A 134 -5.06 -2.52 4.12
CA LEU A 134 -5.17 -3.74 3.33
C LEU A 134 -3.94 -3.85 2.42
N VAL A 135 -3.14 -4.88 2.62
CA VAL A 135 -1.98 -5.17 1.75
C VAL A 135 -2.33 -6.33 0.84
N VAL A 136 -2.06 -6.18 -0.44
CA VAL A 136 -2.11 -7.25 -1.44
C VAL A 136 -0.68 -7.50 -1.91
N GLU A 137 -0.17 -8.71 -1.73
CA GLU A 137 1.21 -9.06 -2.01
C GLU A 137 1.36 -10.48 -2.55
N GLN A 138 2.33 -10.64 -3.44
CA GLN A 138 2.73 -11.96 -3.91
C GLN A 138 3.75 -12.61 -2.95
N PHE A 139 4.69 -11.82 -2.43
CA PHE A 139 5.74 -12.28 -1.51
C PHE A 139 5.36 -11.94 -0.07
N ALA A 140 4.69 -12.89 0.61
CA ALA A 140 4.01 -12.62 1.86
C ALA A 140 4.91 -12.53 3.10
N HIS A 141 6.19 -12.93 3.04
CA HIS A 141 7.02 -13.14 4.24
C HIS A 141 7.09 -11.90 5.15
N GLU A 142 7.39 -10.74 4.58
CA GLU A 142 7.51 -9.49 5.37
C GLU A 142 6.14 -8.98 5.84
N VAL A 143 5.11 -9.08 4.99
CA VAL A 143 3.78 -8.59 5.35
C VAL A 143 3.14 -9.41 6.45
N LEU A 144 3.39 -10.72 6.51
CA LEU A 144 2.89 -11.58 7.59
C LEU A 144 3.47 -11.22 8.95
N GLY A 145 4.67 -10.64 8.99
CA GLY A 145 5.30 -10.15 10.22
C GLY A 145 4.61 -8.94 10.86
N VAL A 146 3.82 -8.19 10.08
CA VAL A 146 3.17 -6.94 10.53
C VAL A 146 1.64 -7.01 10.46
N ALA A 147 1.06 -8.06 9.90
CA ALA A 147 -0.38 -8.21 9.74
C ALA A 147 -1.07 -8.72 11.01
N ASP A 148 -2.30 -8.27 11.26
CA ASP A 148 -3.19 -8.83 12.30
C ASP A 148 -3.97 -10.05 11.79
N THR A 149 -4.30 -10.05 10.50
CA THR A 149 -5.05 -11.13 9.82
C THR A 149 -4.51 -11.26 8.41
N ALA A 150 -4.41 -12.49 7.93
CA ALA A 150 -3.97 -12.78 6.57
C ALA A 150 -4.98 -13.69 5.84
N ALA A 151 -4.97 -13.61 4.52
CA ALA A 151 -5.78 -14.46 3.65
C ALA A 151 -4.95 -14.94 2.46
N ILE A 152 -5.13 -16.19 2.08
CA ILE A 152 -4.58 -16.75 0.83
C ILE A 152 -5.65 -16.66 -0.24
N MET A 153 -5.31 -16.03 -1.36
CA MET A 153 -6.15 -15.99 -2.56
C MET A 153 -5.54 -16.88 -3.64
N LEU A 154 -6.30 -17.83 -4.15
CA LEU A 154 -5.92 -18.72 -5.24
C LEU A 154 -6.98 -18.70 -6.33
N HIS A 155 -6.56 -18.51 -7.58
CA HIS A 155 -7.45 -18.51 -8.75
C HIS A 155 -8.70 -17.64 -8.58
N GLY A 156 -8.53 -16.44 -7.98
CA GLY A 156 -9.61 -15.48 -7.77
C GLY A 156 -10.58 -15.81 -6.62
N ARG A 157 -10.21 -16.74 -5.74
CA ARG A 157 -11.00 -17.14 -4.56
C ARG A 157 -10.17 -17.09 -3.31
N ILE A 158 -10.76 -16.65 -2.21
CA ILE A 158 -10.15 -16.79 -0.89
C ILE A 158 -10.19 -18.27 -0.50
N ALA A 159 -9.02 -18.86 -0.34
CA ALA A 159 -8.84 -20.25 0.07
C ALA A 159 -8.85 -20.38 1.59
N THR A 160 -8.09 -19.53 2.28
CA THR A 160 -7.93 -19.55 3.74
C THR A 160 -7.88 -18.13 4.28
N VAL A 161 -8.40 -17.94 5.48
CA VAL A 161 -8.27 -16.70 6.27
C VAL A 161 -7.89 -17.10 7.69
N GLY A 162 -6.91 -16.42 8.28
CA GLY A 162 -6.49 -16.75 9.65
C GLY A 162 -5.40 -15.86 10.22
N ALA A 163 -4.87 -16.28 11.36
CA ALA A 163 -3.73 -15.64 11.96
C ALA A 163 -2.50 -15.74 11.03
N PRO A 164 -1.64 -14.69 10.96
CA PRO A 164 -0.47 -14.68 10.09
C PRO A 164 0.45 -15.89 10.26
N THR A 165 0.63 -16.38 11.49
CA THR A 165 1.45 -17.57 11.79
C THR A 165 0.88 -18.86 11.20
N ALA A 166 -0.45 -19.01 11.20
CA ALA A 166 -1.11 -20.17 10.59
C ALA A 166 -1.00 -20.12 9.05
N ILE A 167 -1.18 -18.93 8.48
CA ILE A 167 -1.03 -18.69 7.03
C ILE A 167 0.42 -18.93 6.59
N ALA A 168 1.42 -18.50 7.36
CA ALA A 168 2.84 -18.77 7.06
C ALA A 168 3.13 -20.26 6.97
N ALA A 169 2.66 -21.06 7.93
CA ALA A 169 2.84 -22.50 7.96
C ALA A 169 2.16 -23.20 6.76
N GLU A 170 0.98 -22.72 6.35
CA GLU A 170 0.26 -23.25 5.18
C GLU A 170 1.03 -22.93 3.88
N LEU A 171 1.55 -21.71 3.73
CA LEU A 171 2.37 -21.32 2.58
C LEU A 171 3.65 -22.16 2.48
N GLU A 172 4.40 -22.34 3.58
CA GLU A 172 5.59 -23.19 3.60
C GLU A 172 5.26 -24.61 3.15
N THR A 173 4.16 -25.18 3.64
CA THR A 173 3.72 -26.52 3.25
C THR A 173 3.36 -26.59 1.77
N ALA A 174 2.69 -25.57 1.23
CA ALA A 174 2.31 -25.50 -0.18
C ALA A 174 3.54 -25.37 -1.10
N TYR A 175 4.55 -24.58 -0.71
CA TYR A 175 5.82 -24.45 -1.44
C TYR A 175 6.60 -25.78 -1.43
N LEU A 176 6.73 -26.43 -0.28
CA LEU A 176 7.46 -27.69 -0.13
C LEU A 176 6.78 -28.86 -0.88
N SER A 177 5.46 -28.84 -0.97
CA SER A 177 4.69 -29.89 -1.69
C SER A 177 4.63 -29.69 -3.20
N GLY A 178 5.16 -28.57 -3.74
CA GLY A 178 5.07 -28.22 -5.17
C GLY A 178 3.66 -27.85 -5.63
N ALA A 179 2.72 -27.67 -4.71
CA ALA A 179 1.33 -27.34 -5.03
C ALA A 179 1.16 -25.91 -5.58
N MET A 180 2.20 -25.06 -5.45
CA MET A 180 2.29 -23.71 -6.01
C MET A 180 3.39 -23.64 -7.09
N ALA A 181 3.50 -24.66 -7.94
CA ALA A 181 4.35 -24.57 -9.12
C ALA A 181 3.85 -23.42 -10.01
N GLU A 182 4.76 -22.53 -10.39
CA GLU A 182 4.48 -21.42 -11.30
C GLU A 182 3.77 -21.90 -12.56
N PRO A 183 2.80 -21.14 -13.09
CA PRO A 183 2.33 -21.41 -14.44
C PRO A 183 3.53 -21.27 -15.38
N SER A 184 3.90 -22.36 -16.07
CA SER A 184 4.92 -22.35 -17.12
C SER A 184 4.60 -21.28 -18.18
N PRO A 185 5.63 -20.64 -18.76
CA PRO A 185 5.52 -19.48 -19.63
C PRO A 185 4.69 -19.73 -20.90
#